data_c141b6a97d538cad2ac14618e1208e99
#
_entry.id   c141b6a97d538cad2ac14618e1208e99
#
_cell.length_a   1.000
_cell.length_b   1.000
_cell.length_c   1.000
_cell.angle_alpha   90.00
_cell.angle_beta   90.00
_cell.angle_gamma   90.00
#
_symmetry.space_group_name_H-M   'P 1'
#
loop_
_entity.id
_entity.type
_entity.pdbx_description
1 polymer ?
#
loop_
_entity_poly.entity_id
_entity_poly.type
_entity_poly.pdbx_seq_one_letter_code
_entity_poly.pdbx_strand_id
1 'polypeptide(L)'
;MDILEILQDDYRKFPNDQTYSLYADDVYFKDPMTEFRGCDRYRQMIGLIKTWFLNPQLDLHNIQQTGSNIRTDWTLSWTTPLPWKPNIQITGWSELTLNEAGLIAAHIDYWHCSRLDVLKQHFGKF
;
A
#
# COMPACT_ATOMS: atom_id res chain seq x y z
N MET A 1 -17.77 -7.75 10.51
CA MET A 1 -16.31 -7.98 10.34
C MET A 1 -15.55 -6.87 11.04
N ASP A 2 -14.52 -7.24 11.77
CA ASP A 2 -13.67 -6.20 12.36
C ASP A 2 -12.69 -5.64 11.34
N ILE A 3 -12.01 -4.57 11.72
CA ILE A 3 -11.11 -3.86 10.80
C ILE A 3 -9.96 -4.74 10.31
N LEU A 4 -9.45 -5.64 11.15
CA LEU A 4 -8.35 -6.52 10.75
C LEU A 4 -8.80 -7.51 9.66
N GLU A 5 -9.99 -8.06 9.79
CA GLU A 5 -10.54 -8.96 8.78
C GLU A 5 -10.78 -8.23 7.45
N ILE A 6 -11.31 -7.00 7.52
CA ILE A 6 -11.55 -6.20 6.31
C ILE A 6 -10.22 -5.86 5.63
N LEU A 7 -9.20 -5.48 6.39
CA LEU A 7 -7.88 -5.17 5.84
C LEU A 7 -7.23 -6.40 5.21
N GLN A 8 -7.34 -7.57 5.86
CA GLN A 8 -6.81 -8.81 5.29
C GLN A 8 -7.45 -9.09 3.93
N ASP A 9 -8.76 -8.90 3.81
CA ASP A 9 -9.47 -9.11 2.56
C ASP A 9 -9.06 -8.06 1.51
N ASP A 10 -8.95 -6.79 1.92
CA ASP A 10 -8.51 -5.72 1.01
C ASP A 10 -7.09 -5.97 0.48
N TYR A 11 -6.17 -6.43 1.31
CA TYR A 11 -4.82 -6.76 0.88
C TYR A 11 -4.82 -7.92 -0.12
N ARG A 12 -5.64 -8.93 0.13
CA ARG A 12 -5.74 -10.10 -0.74
C ARG A 12 -6.19 -9.74 -2.16
N LYS A 13 -7.09 -8.78 -2.30
CA LYS A 13 -7.64 -8.39 -3.61
C LYS A 13 -7.10 -7.06 -4.14
N PHE A 14 -6.09 -6.49 -3.46
CA PHE A 14 -5.45 -5.25 -3.90
C PHE A 14 -5.02 -5.35 -5.36
N PRO A 15 -5.20 -4.33 -6.20
CA PRO A 15 -5.76 -3.00 -5.88
C PRO A 15 -7.27 -2.88 -6.11
N ASN A 16 -7.98 -4.00 -6.30
CA ASN A 16 -9.41 -4.01 -6.61
C ASN A 16 -10.26 -3.96 -5.34
N ASP A 17 -11.44 -3.35 -5.46
CA ASP A 17 -12.49 -3.39 -4.45
C ASP A 17 -12.02 -3.05 -3.03
N GLN A 18 -11.20 -2.01 -2.90
CA GLN A 18 -10.71 -1.56 -1.61
C GLN A 18 -11.80 -0.89 -0.79
N THR A 19 -11.76 -1.04 0.52
CA THR A 19 -12.78 -0.52 1.43
C THR A 19 -12.40 0.89 1.88
N TYR A 20 -12.69 1.89 1.07
CA TYR A 20 -12.31 3.28 1.35
C TYR A 20 -13.05 3.86 2.55
N SER A 21 -14.20 3.29 2.91
CA SER A 21 -14.95 3.72 4.09
C SER A 21 -14.21 3.48 5.42
N LEU A 22 -13.13 2.70 5.41
CA LEU A 22 -12.27 2.54 6.58
C LEU A 22 -11.44 3.78 6.89
N TYR A 23 -11.32 4.70 5.92
CA TYR A 23 -10.40 5.82 5.98
C TYR A 23 -11.13 7.11 6.33
N ALA A 24 -10.48 7.96 7.13
CA ALA A 24 -10.97 9.32 7.36
C ALA A 24 -10.88 10.11 6.05
N ASP A 25 -11.82 11.07 5.86
CA ASP A 25 -11.83 11.90 4.65
C ASP A 25 -10.52 12.65 4.44
N ASP A 26 -9.86 13.06 5.54
CA ASP A 26 -8.60 13.81 5.53
C ASP A 26 -7.39 12.94 5.87
N VAL A 27 -7.46 11.64 5.60
CA VAL A 27 -6.38 10.71 5.92
C VAL A 27 -5.03 11.23 5.43
N TYR A 28 -4.02 11.14 6.31
CA TYR A 28 -2.64 11.44 5.95
C TYR A 28 -1.98 10.18 5.38
N PHE A 29 -1.42 10.30 4.19
CA PHE A 29 -0.70 9.19 3.54
C PHE A 29 0.74 9.60 3.26
N LYS A 30 1.68 8.69 3.54
CA LYS A 30 3.08 8.87 3.20
C LYS A 30 3.72 7.55 2.86
N ASP A 31 4.52 7.53 1.79
CA ASP A 31 5.47 6.47 1.50
C ASP A 31 6.81 7.11 1.09
N PRO A 32 7.85 6.32 0.78
CA PRO A 32 9.15 6.90 0.41
C PRO A 32 9.13 7.81 -0.83
N MET A 33 8.08 7.73 -1.65
CA MET A 33 7.97 8.49 -2.90
C MET A 33 6.93 9.60 -2.84
N THR A 34 5.96 9.52 -1.91
CA THR A 34 4.73 10.32 -1.99
C THR A 34 4.26 10.72 -0.61
N GLU A 35 3.66 11.90 -0.52
CA GLU A 35 3.04 12.39 0.71
C GLU A 35 1.86 13.28 0.34
N PHE A 36 0.68 13.02 0.94
CA PHE A 36 -0.52 13.83 0.69
C PHE A 36 -1.56 13.63 1.79
N ARG A 37 -2.64 14.43 1.74
CA ARG A 37 -3.83 14.26 2.58
C ARG A 37 -5.05 14.13 1.70
N GLY A 38 -5.99 13.31 2.16
CA GLY A 38 -7.30 13.16 1.56
C GLY A 38 -7.56 11.77 1.02
N CYS A 39 -8.72 11.22 1.38
CA CYS A 39 -9.14 9.91 0.92
C CYS A 39 -9.33 9.89 -0.60
N ASP A 40 -9.78 11.00 -1.20
CA ASP A 40 -9.93 11.10 -2.64
C ASP A 40 -8.59 10.94 -3.35
N ARG A 41 -7.54 11.53 -2.81
CA ARG A 41 -6.17 11.38 -3.37
C ARG A 41 -5.66 9.95 -3.21
N TYR A 42 -5.99 9.32 -2.09
CA TYR A 42 -5.64 7.93 -1.86
C TYR A 42 -6.30 7.03 -2.91
N ARG A 43 -7.61 7.26 -3.19
CA ARG A 43 -8.32 6.52 -4.25
C ARG A 43 -7.69 6.73 -5.61
N GLN A 44 -7.29 7.97 -5.93
CA GLN A 44 -6.63 8.29 -7.20
C GLN A 44 -5.31 7.53 -7.31
N MET A 45 -4.53 7.46 -6.24
CA MET A 45 -3.27 6.72 -6.23
C MET A 45 -3.50 5.23 -6.49
N ILE A 46 -4.48 4.63 -5.82
CA ILE A 46 -4.82 3.21 -6.03
C ILE A 46 -5.27 3.00 -7.47
N GLY A 47 -6.04 3.94 -8.03
CA GLY A 47 -6.47 3.90 -9.43
C GLY A 47 -5.31 3.91 -10.42
N LEU A 48 -4.27 4.71 -10.13
CA LEU A 48 -3.05 4.75 -10.94
C LEU A 48 -2.31 3.42 -10.88
N ILE A 49 -2.21 2.83 -9.70
CA ILE A 49 -1.60 1.51 -9.53
C ILE A 49 -2.36 0.47 -10.35
N LYS A 50 -3.69 0.49 -10.27
CA LYS A 50 -4.56 -0.43 -11.01
C LYS A 50 -4.39 -0.28 -12.53
N THR A 51 -4.17 0.95 -13.01
CA THR A 51 -4.05 1.26 -14.44
C THR A 51 -2.66 0.91 -14.98
N TRP A 52 -1.60 1.22 -14.24
CA TRP A 52 -0.23 1.17 -14.75
C TRP A 52 0.56 -0.05 -14.30
N PHE A 53 0.24 -0.64 -13.13
CA PHE A 53 0.94 -1.82 -12.65
C PHE A 53 0.32 -3.06 -13.29
N LEU A 54 1.13 -3.86 -13.97
CA LEU A 54 0.67 -5.13 -14.55
C LEU A 54 0.76 -6.22 -13.48
N ASN A 55 -0.33 -6.97 -13.31
CA ASN A 55 -0.42 -8.08 -12.37
C ASN A 55 0.07 -7.71 -10.95
N PRO A 56 -0.42 -6.60 -10.37
CA PRO A 56 0.00 -6.22 -9.03
C PRO A 56 -0.49 -7.26 -8.01
N GLN A 57 0.39 -7.57 -7.06
CA GLN A 57 0.10 -8.55 -6.02
C GLN A 57 0.64 -8.04 -4.70
N LEU A 58 -0.20 -8.06 -3.67
CA LEU A 58 0.15 -7.60 -2.33
C LEU A 58 -0.01 -8.77 -1.36
N ASP A 59 1.11 -9.33 -0.95
CA ASP A 59 1.12 -10.47 -0.03
C ASP A 59 1.27 -9.96 1.40
N LEU A 60 0.26 -10.19 2.23
CA LEU A 60 0.27 -9.82 3.63
C LEU A 60 0.93 -10.94 4.44
N HIS A 61 2.02 -10.60 5.12
CA HIS A 61 2.77 -11.57 5.93
C HIS A 61 2.34 -11.57 7.38
N ASN A 62 1.98 -10.39 7.90
CA ASN A 62 1.55 -10.26 9.28
C ASN A 62 0.68 -9.02 9.43
N ILE A 63 -0.27 -9.07 10.35
CA ILE A 63 -1.09 -7.94 10.73
C ILE A 63 -1.36 -8.01 12.23
N GLN A 64 -1.16 -6.91 12.93
CA GLN A 64 -1.45 -6.85 14.35
C GLN A 64 -1.87 -5.45 14.76
N GLN A 65 -2.74 -5.39 15.75
CA GLN A 65 -3.26 -4.14 16.29
C GLN A 65 -2.82 -3.98 17.74
N THR A 66 -2.32 -2.79 18.06
CA THR A 66 -1.96 -2.41 19.42
C THR A 66 -2.64 -1.06 19.71
N GLY A 67 -3.72 -1.10 20.49
CA GLY A 67 -4.53 0.10 20.73
C GLY A 67 -5.10 0.67 19.44
N SER A 68 -4.79 1.91 19.14
CA SER A 68 -5.25 2.58 17.92
C SER A 68 -4.29 2.44 16.74
N ASN A 69 -3.23 1.64 16.89
CA ASN A 69 -2.24 1.44 15.83
C ASN A 69 -2.34 0.05 15.24
N ILE A 70 -2.31 -0.03 13.91
CA ILE A 70 -2.30 -1.31 13.18
C ILE A 70 -1.01 -1.35 12.36
N ARG A 71 -0.25 -2.43 12.49
CA ARG A 71 0.92 -2.66 11.66
C ARG A 71 0.65 -3.82 10.73
N THR A 72 0.99 -3.64 9.46
CA THR A 72 0.93 -4.70 8.43
C THR A 72 2.31 -4.88 7.83
N ASP A 73 2.76 -6.11 7.68
CA ASP A 73 4.01 -6.44 6.99
C ASP A 73 3.64 -7.13 5.69
N TRP A 74 4.23 -6.65 4.58
CA TRP A 74 3.77 -7.08 3.24
C TRP A 74 4.90 -7.08 2.22
N THR A 75 4.64 -7.75 1.09
CA THR A 75 5.45 -7.68 -0.12
C THR A 75 4.54 -7.29 -1.28
N LEU A 76 4.90 -6.22 -1.96
CA LEU A 76 4.21 -5.76 -3.17
C LEU A 76 5.06 -6.12 -4.38
N SER A 77 4.44 -6.74 -5.36
CA SER A 77 5.11 -7.07 -6.62
C SER A 77 4.23 -6.68 -7.80
N TRP A 78 4.86 -6.29 -8.90
CA TRP A 78 4.17 -5.98 -10.14
C TRP A 78 5.15 -6.01 -11.30
N THR A 79 4.61 -5.97 -12.52
CA THR A 79 5.40 -5.79 -13.74
C THR A 79 5.15 -4.38 -14.27
N THR A 80 6.21 -3.61 -14.49
CA THR A 80 6.09 -2.28 -15.08
C THR A 80 5.91 -2.42 -16.60
N PRO A 81 4.99 -1.62 -17.22
CA PRO A 81 4.68 -1.73 -18.64
C PRO A 81 5.74 -1.10 -19.55
N LEU A 82 6.98 -1.53 -19.39
CA LEU A 82 8.10 -1.19 -20.27
C LEU A 82 8.31 -2.31 -21.26
N PRO A 83 8.99 -2.06 -22.40
CA PRO A 83 9.17 -3.11 -23.43
C PRO A 83 9.79 -4.40 -22.89
N TRP A 84 10.70 -4.31 -21.92
CA TRP A 84 11.36 -5.49 -21.33
C TRP A 84 10.64 -6.06 -20.12
N LYS A 85 9.45 -5.49 -19.75
CA LYS A 85 8.58 -6.01 -18.70
C LYS A 85 9.30 -6.31 -17.38
N PRO A 86 9.97 -5.34 -16.76
CA PRO A 86 10.68 -5.60 -15.51
C PRO A 86 9.70 -5.97 -14.39
N ASN A 87 10.05 -6.98 -13.61
CA ASN A 87 9.28 -7.40 -12.46
C ASN A 87 9.86 -6.72 -11.22
N ILE A 88 9.01 -5.98 -10.50
CA ILE A 88 9.42 -5.17 -9.35
C ILE A 88 8.86 -5.81 -8.09
N GLN A 89 9.66 -5.83 -7.03
CA GLN A 89 9.25 -6.35 -5.74
C GLN A 89 9.73 -5.42 -4.63
N ILE A 90 8.80 -5.04 -3.75
CA ILE A 90 9.09 -4.21 -2.58
C ILE A 90 8.54 -4.92 -1.36
N THR A 91 9.41 -5.17 -0.37
CA THR A 91 9.00 -5.66 0.93
C THR A 91 9.03 -4.49 1.91
N GLY A 92 7.99 -4.36 2.71
CA GLY A 92 7.88 -3.26 3.64
C GLY A 92 6.82 -3.50 4.69
N TRP A 93 6.44 -2.42 5.36
CA TRP A 93 5.36 -2.44 6.34
C TRP A 93 4.60 -1.13 6.32
N SER A 94 3.37 -1.19 6.81
CA SER A 94 2.54 0.00 6.98
C SER A 94 2.20 0.18 8.45
N GLU A 95 2.12 1.44 8.87
CA GLU A 95 1.61 1.81 10.18
C GLU A 95 0.35 2.64 9.98
N LEU A 96 -0.76 2.12 10.46
CA LEU A 96 -2.08 2.74 10.35
C LEU A 96 -2.48 3.24 11.72
N THR A 97 -2.92 4.51 11.81
CA THR A 97 -3.38 5.09 13.07
C THR A 97 -4.86 5.38 12.96
N LEU A 98 -5.65 4.85 13.92
CA LEU A 98 -7.09 5.08 13.98
C LEU A 98 -7.38 6.32 14.81
N ASN A 99 -8.39 7.09 14.36
CA ASN A 99 -8.90 8.22 15.14
C ASN A 99 -9.97 7.74 16.14
N GLU A 100 -10.58 8.68 16.86
CA GLU A 100 -11.60 8.37 17.87
C GLU A 100 -12.83 7.70 17.27
N ALA A 101 -13.12 7.97 16.00
CA ALA A 101 -14.24 7.34 15.29
C ALA A 101 -13.90 5.94 14.77
N GLY A 102 -12.67 5.46 14.98
CA GLY A 102 -12.23 4.16 14.49
C GLY A 102 -11.84 4.14 13.01
N LEU A 103 -11.67 5.31 12.39
CA LEU A 103 -11.27 5.44 11.00
C LEU A 103 -9.75 5.59 10.90
N ILE A 104 -9.18 5.13 9.81
CA ILE A 104 -7.74 5.28 9.55
C ILE A 104 -7.47 6.75 9.23
N ALA A 105 -6.80 7.44 10.16
CA ALA A 105 -6.46 8.85 10.04
C ALA A 105 -5.06 9.06 9.47
N ALA A 106 -4.18 8.07 9.59
CA ALA A 106 -2.83 8.11 9.02
C ALA A 106 -2.46 6.73 8.50
N HIS A 107 -1.81 6.71 7.35
CA HIS A 107 -1.34 5.51 6.69
C HIS A 107 0.07 5.81 6.18
N ILE A 108 1.07 5.23 6.83
CA ILE A 108 2.47 5.46 6.47
C ILE A 108 3.10 4.15 6.06
N ASP A 109 3.65 4.12 4.84
CA ASP A 109 4.33 2.95 4.29
C ASP A 109 5.84 3.13 4.42
N TYR A 110 6.50 2.07 4.85
CA TYR A 110 7.96 2.00 4.95
C TYR A 110 8.46 0.85 4.07
N TRP A 111 9.58 1.05 3.39
CA TRP A 111 10.19 0.03 2.55
C TRP A 111 11.48 -0.49 3.22
N HIS A 112 11.77 -1.77 3.06
CA HIS A 112 13.04 -2.36 3.49
C HIS A 112 14.16 -2.08 2.49
N CYS A 113 13.83 -1.59 1.30
CA CYS A 113 14.79 -1.20 0.28
C CYS A 113 14.77 0.32 0.08
N SER A 114 15.76 0.86 -0.62
CA SER A 114 15.79 2.28 -0.97
C SER A 114 14.99 2.55 -2.25
N ARG A 115 14.70 3.83 -2.51
CA ARG A 115 14.10 4.24 -3.79
C ARG A 115 15.00 3.88 -4.97
N LEU A 116 16.32 3.97 -4.77
CA LEU A 116 17.28 3.62 -5.80
C LEU A 116 17.25 2.13 -6.12
N ASP A 117 17.04 1.28 -5.11
CA ASP A 117 16.91 -0.15 -5.32
C ASP A 117 15.69 -0.47 -6.22
N VAL A 118 14.57 0.22 -5.99
CA VAL A 118 13.38 0.06 -6.83
C VAL A 118 13.68 0.49 -8.27
N LEU A 119 14.36 1.62 -8.44
CA LEU A 119 14.76 2.10 -9.76
C LEU A 119 15.66 1.08 -10.46
N LYS A 120 16.63 0.52 -9.76
CA LYS A 120 17.55 -0.49 -10.30
C LYS A 120 16.83 -1.75 -10.78
N GLN A 121 15.78 -2.16 -10.08
CA GLN A 121 15.00 -3.33 -10.49
C GLN A 121 14.39 -3.16 -11.89
N HIS A 122 14.12 -1.92 -12.30
CA HIS A 122 13.55 -1.64 -13.63
C HIS A 122 14.54 -1.89 -14.76
N PHE A 123 15.84 -1.86 -14.47
CA PHE A 123 16.88 -2.04 -15.49
C PHE A 123 17.53 -3.43 -15.44
N GLY A 124 17.04 -4.29 -14.57
CA GLY A 124 17.49 -5.65 -14.48
C GLY A 124 18.88 -5.80 -13.92
N LYS A 125 19.49 -6.94 -14.21
CA LYS A 125 20.84 -7.26 -13.76
C LYS A 125 21.85 -6.82 -14.82
N PHE A 126 22.74 -6.02 -14.43
CA PHE A 126 23.86 -5.61 -15.26
C PHE A 126 25.12 -6.28 -14.79
#